data_0c8c8554f1f29212289de9345c2035ed
#
_entry.id   0c8c8554f1f29212289de9345c2035ed
#
_cell.length_a   1.000
_cell.length_b   1.000
_cell.length_c   1.000
_cell.angle_alpha   90.00
_cell.angle_beta   90.00
_cell.angle_gamma   90.00
#
_symmetry.space_group_name_H-M   'P 1'
#
loop_
_entity.id
_entity.type
_entity.pdbx_description
1 polymer ?
#
loop_
_entity_poly.entity_id
_entity_poly.type
_entity_poly.pdbx_seq_one_letter_code
_entity_poly.pdbx_strand_id
1 'polypeptide(L)'
;MKPVSTLARLALAFCACLALPLAAHAQGWPTKQAIKFIVVYPPGGASDVTARLIGAKLGEILGQSVVIENKPGANGMIATDFVAKSAPDGYTMLMANLGPNALNPVVYKKLPYDAIKDFTGVTL
;
A
#
# COMPACT_ATOMS: atom_id res chain seq x y z
N MET A 1 53.98 24.94 -21.91
CA MET A 1 52.69 24.49 -21.29
C MET A 1 52.43 25.39 -20.09
N LYS A 2 51.34 26.20 -20.14
CA LYS A 2 51.01 27.11 -19.02
C LYS A 2 50.36 26.29 -17.88
N PRO A 3 50.79 26.46 -16.64
CA PRO A 3 50.16 25.74 -15.52
C PRO A 3 48.71 26.20 -15.35
N VAL A 4 47.77 25.25 -15.28
CA VAL A 4 46.37 25.53 -14.97
C VAL A 4 46.31 26.12 -13.59
N SER A 5 45.70 27.32 -13.47
CA SER A 5 45.66 28.07 -12.20
C SER A 5 44.96 27.28 -11.08
N THR A 6 45.40 27.43 -9.87
CA THR A 6 44.87 26.76 -8.70
C THR A 6 43.35 27.00 -8.55
N LEU A 7 42.87 28.16 -8.95
CA LEU A 7 41.44 28.49 -9.02
C LEU A 7 40.65 27.60 -9.99
N ALA A 8 41.21 27.28 -11.17
CA ALA A 8 40.54 26.40 -12.14
C ALA A 8 40.45 24.95 -11.60
N ARG A 9 41.42 24.48 -10.84
CA ARG A 9 41.40 23.15 -10.21
C ARG A 9 40.40 23.09 -9.08
N LEU A 10 40.26 24.13 -8.29
CA LEU A 10 39.24 24.25 -7.23
C LEU A 10 37.81 24.32 -7.80
N ALA A 11 37.60 25.06 -8.88
CA ALA A 11 36.32 25.13 -9.59
C ALA A 11 35.92 23.78 -10.19
N LEU A 12 36.86 23.04 -10.75
CA LEU A 12 36.61 21.70 -11.31
C LEU A 12 36.26 20.69 -10.22
N ALA A 13 36.94 20.75 -9.07
CA ALA A 13 36.66 19.90 -7.91
C ALA A 13 35.27 20.21 -7.30
N PHE A 14 34.88 21.48 -7.26
CA PHE A 14 33.58 21.92 -6.77
C PHE A 14 32.44 21.47 -7.71
N CYS A 15 32.62 21.58 -9.03
CA CYS A 15 31.67 21.05 -10.01
C CYS A 15 31.55 19.50 -9.96
N ALA A 16 32.64 18.78 -9.71
CA ALA A 16 32.61 17.32 -9.57
C ALA A 16 31.83 16.85 -8.33
N CYS A 17 31.89 17.60 -7.24
CA CYS A 17 31.10 17.32 -6.03
C CYS A 17 29.58 17.59 -6.22
N LEU A 18 29.19 18.51 -7.09
CA LEU A 18 27.78 18.80 -7.40
C LEU A 18 27.18 17.78 -8.38
N ALA A 19 28.02 17.01 -9.07
CA ALA A 19 27.60 16.02 -10.06
C ALA A 19 27.41 14.59 -9.49
N LEU A 20 27.47 14.41 -8.15
CA LEU A 20 27.04 13.17 -7.54
C LEU A 20 25.53 13.03 -7.77
N PRO A 21 25.07 12.13 -8.64
CA PRO A 21 23.64 11.86 -8.72
C PRO A 21 23.25 11.34 -7.34
N LEU A 22 22.37 12.07 -6.66
CA LEU A 22 21.54 11.48 -5.62
C LEU A 22 20.73 10.40 -6.36
N ALA A 23 21.27 9.20 -6.43
CA ALA A 23 20.51 8.02 -6.76
C ALA A 23 19.52 7.82 -5.60
N ALA A 24 18.47 8.63 -5.60
CA ALA A 24 17.27 8.33 -4.86
C ALA A 24 16.79 7.00 -5.44
N HIS A 25 17.19 5.89 -4.81
CA HIS A 25 16.58 4.61 -5.05
C HIS A 25 15.11 4.78 -4.64
N ALA A 26 14.27 5.15 -5.58
CA ALA A 26 12.85 4.97 -5.44
C ALA A 26 12.66 3.47 -5.22
N GLN A 27 12.48 3.07 -3.96
CA GLN A 27 12.17 1.68 -3.63
C GLN A 27 10.88 1.35 -4.36
N GLY A 28 10.98 0.49 -5.38
CA GLY A 28 9.85 0.05 -6.17
C GLY A 28 8.86 -0.73 -5.28
N TRP A 29 7.59 -0.73 -5.66
CA TRP A 29 6.62 -1.64 -5.05
C TRP A 29 7.13 -3.10 -5.19
N PRO A 30 7.03 -3.97 -4.15
CA PRO A 30 6.37 -3.78 -2.85
C PRO A 30 7.32 -3.37 -1.71
N THR A 31 8.56 -2.99 -1.96
CA THR A 31 9.63 -2.92 -0.93
C THR A 31 9.63 -1.65 -0.08
N LYS A 32 8.82 -0.65 -0.43
CA LYS A 32 8.81 0.66 0.25
C LYS A 32 8.29 0.61 1.69
N GLN A 33 7.27 -0.20 1.96
CA GLN A 33 6.62 -0.31 3.27
C GLN A 33 5.85 -1.62 3.40
N ALA A 34 5.45 -2.00 4.63
CA ALA A 34 4.61 -3.15 4.86
C ALA A 34 3.25 -3.00 4.17
N ILE A 35 2.72 -4.10 3.64
CA ILE A 35 1.39 -4.15 3.03
C ILE A 35 0.37 -4.36 4.15
N LYS A 36 -0.66 -3.51 4.22
CA LYS A 36 -1.78 -3.67 5.14
C LYS A 36 -2.88 -4.49 4.47
N PHE A 37 -3.29 -5.55 5.11
CA PHE A 37 -4.41 -6.38 4.66
C PHE A 37 -5.56 -6.24 5.65
N ILE A 38 -6.56 -5.46 5.27
CA ILE A 38 -7.67 -5.04 6.12
C ILE A 38 -8.77 -6.08 6.10
N VAL A 39 -9.20 -6.52 7.29
CA VAL A 39 -10.28 -7.50 7.50
C VAL A 39 -11.46 -6.80 8.15
N VAL A 40 -12.65 -6.95 7.57
CA VAL A 40 -13.87 -6.25 7.97
C VAL A 40 -14.55 -6.83 9.22
N TYR A 41 -14.10 -7.98 9.73
CA TYR A 41 -14.66 -8.68 10.87
C TYR A 41 -13.66 -8.80 12.02
N PRO A 42 -14.14 -9.12 13.25
CA PRO A 42 -13.28 -9.33 14.41
C PRO A 42 -12.26 -10.44 14.19
N PRO A 43 -11.13 -10.41 14.92
CA PRO A 43 -10.13 -11.48 14.91
C PRO A 43 -10.72 -12.84 15.29
N GLY A 44 -10.13 -13.91 14.74
CA GLY A 44 -10.50 -15.30 15.03
C GLY A 44 -11.66 -15.87 14.20
N GLY A 45 -12.31 -15.06 13.39
CA GLY A 45 -13.33 -15.52 12.43
C GLY A 45 -12.72 -16.08 11.13
N ALA A 46 -13.57 -16.71 10.30
CA ALA A 46 -13.13 -17.33 9.05
C ALA A 46 -12.34 -16.35 8.13
N SER A 47 -12.82 -15.12 7.98
CA SER A 47 -12.13 -14.10 7.18
C SER A 47 -10.76 -13.74 7.76
N ASP A 48 -10.62 -13.65 9.07
CA ASP A 48 -9.35 -13.35 9.71
C ASP A 48 -8.34 -14.49 9.52
N VAL A 49 -8.76 -15.73 9.76
CA VAL A 49 -7.91 -16.92 9.57
C VAL A 49 -7.45 -17.01 8.11
N THR A 50 -8.37 -16.83 7.15
CA THR A 50 -8.05 -16.85 5.73
C THR A 50 -7.09 -15.73 5.35
N ALA A 51 -7.32 -14.51 5.83
CA ALA A 51 -6.44 -13.36 5.57
C ALA A 51 -5.02 -13.59 6.12
N ARG A 52 -4.88 -14.21 7.31
CA ARG A 52 -3.57 -14.54 7.88
C ARG A 52 -2.83 -15.60 7.08
N LEU A 53 -3.52 -16.64 6.60
CA LEU A 53 -2.93 -17.66 5.75
C LEU A 53 -2.47 -17.10 4.40
N ILE A 54 -3.32 -16.32 3.76
CA ILE A 54 -3.00 -15.65 2.48
C ILE A 54 -1.87 -14.63 2.70
N GLY A 55 -1.97 -13.79 3.74
CA GLY A 55 -1.00 -12.76 4.05
C GLY A 55 0.39 -13.31 4.34
N ALA A 56 0.49 -14.42 5.07
CA ALA A 56 1.76 -15.11 5.31
C ALA A 56 2.39 -15.56 3.99
N LYS A 57 1.61 -16.24 3.12
CA LYS A 57 2.11 -16.72 1.83
C LYS A 57 2.44 -15.59 0.86
N LEU A 58 1.63 -14.55 0.85
CA LEU A 58 1.88 -13.35 0.05
C LEU A 58 3.18 -12.65 0.50
N GLY A 59 3.41 -12.56 1.80
CA GLY A 59 4.63 -12.00 2.37
C GLY A 59 5.89 -12.77 1.95
N GLU A 60 5.83 -14.10 1.96
CA GLU A 60 6.93 -14.95 1.47
C GLU A 60 7.23 -14.69 -0.02
N ILE A 61 6.19 -14.64 -0.86
CA ILE A 61 6.35 -14.46 -2.31
C ILE A 61 6.89 -13.08 -2.65
N LEU A 62 6.38 -12.04 -1.99
CA LEU A 62 6.75 -10.65 -2.25
C LEU A 62 8.05 -10.22 -1.54
N GLY A 63 8.55 -11.02 -0.60
CA GLY A 63 9.68 -10.64 0.25
C GLY A 63 9.37 -9.42 1.13
N GLN A 64 8.09 -9.20 1.47
CA GLN A 64 7.61 -8.02 2.18
C GLN A 64 6.62 -8.40 3.28
N SER A 65 6.65 -7.64 4.39
CA SER A 65 5.72 -7.86 5.50
C SER A 65 4.28 -7.57 5.08
N VAL A 66 3.36 -8.51 5.37
CA VAL A 66 1.91 -8.32 5.22
C VAL A 66 1.27 -8.31 6.60
N VAL A 67 0.75 -7.15 6.99
CA VAL A 67 0.16 -6.91 8.31
C VAL A 67 -1.36 -7.02 8.22
N ILE A 68 -1.94 -7.94 8.97
CA ILE A 68 -3.41 -8.11 9.04
C ILE A 68 -3.97 -7.15 10.09
N GLU A 69 -4.86 -6.26 9.66
CA GLU A 69 -5.57 -5.32 10.55
C GLU A 69 -7.07 -5.60 10.51
N ASN A 70 -7.66 -5.95 11.67
CA ASN A 70 -9.10 -6.12 11.79
C ASN A 70 -9.75 -4.76 12.13
N LYS A 71 -10.69 -4.32 11.30
CA LYS A 71 -11.48 -3.08 11.51
C LYS A 71 -12.98 -3.41 11.47
N PRO A 72 -13.51 -4.06 12.51
CA PRO A 72 -14.92 -4.44 12.55
C PRO A 72 -15.84 -3.24 12.79
N GLY A 73 -17.10 -3.38 12.39
CA GLY A 73 -18.15 -2.43 12.71
C GLY A 73 -19.00 -2.05 11.50
N ALA A 74 -20.24 -1.63 11.80
CA ALA A 74 -21.24 -1.20 10.82
C ALA A 74 -21.37 -2.14 9.61
N ASN A 75 -21.46 -3.44 9.85
CA ASN A 75 -21.50 -4.48 8.81
C ASN A 75 -20.36 -4.35 7.78
N GLY A 76 -19.13 -4.07 8.26
CA GLY A 76 -17.94 -3.93 7.42
C GLY A 76 -17.76 -2.57 6.76
N MET A 77 -18.71 -1.64 6.90
CA MET A 77 -18.61 -0.30 6.26
C MET A 77 -17.38 0.48 6.72
N ILE A 78 -16.98 0.36 8.01
CA ILE A 78 -15.83 1.08 8.56
C ILE A 78 -14.53 0.69 7.84
N ALA A 79 -14.27 -0.60 7.71
CA ALA A 79 -13.08 -1.11 7.05
C ALA A 79 -13.08 -0.81 5.55
N THR A 80 -14.23 -0.99 4.90
CA THR A 80 -14.38 -0.78 3.46
C THR A 80 -14.20 0.69 3.10
N ASP A 81 -14.80 1.63 3.85
CA ASP A 81 -14.59 3.07 3.70
C ASP A 81 -13.13 3.48 3.92
N PHE A 82 -12.48 2.89 4.94
CA PHE A 82 -11.07 3.13 5.21
C PHE A 82 -10.18 2.76 4.00
N VAL A 83 -10.42 1.59 3.39
CA VAL A 83 -9.63 1.16 2.22
C VAL A 83 -9.98 1.98 0.99
N ALA A 84 -11.27 2.30 0.75
CA ALA A 84 -11.70 3.14 -0.36
C ALA A 84 -11.02 4.53 -0.37
N LYS A 85 -10.72 5.07 0.82
CA LYS A 85 -10.06 6.37 0.99
C LYS A 85 -8.54 6.28 1.14
N SER A 86 -7.97 5.08 1.12
CA SER A 86 -6.52 4.89 1.17
C SER A 86 -5.87 5.23 -0.16
N ALA A 87 -4.55 5.50 -0.14
CA ALA A 87 -3.80 5.72 -1.37
C ALA A 87 -3.87 4.48 -2.28
N PRO A 88 -4.10 4.65 -3.61
CA PRO A 88 -4.19 3.54 -4.55
C PRO A 88 -2.80 3.06 -5.00
N ASP A 89 -1.91 2.82 -4.05
CA ASP A 89 -0.50 2.48 -4.26
C ASP A 89 -0.18 0.98 -4.05
N GLY A 90 -1.20 0.17 -3.76
CA GLY A 90 -1.06 -1.27 -3.56
C GLY A 90 -0.62 -1.68 -2.15
N TYR A 91 -0.41 -0.75 -1.21
CA TYR A 91 -0.01 -1.06 0.16
C TYR A 91 -1.18 -1.20 1.14
N THR A 92 -2.40 -0.92 0.70
CA THR A 92 -3.60 -1.16 1.50
C THR A 92 -4.57 -2.00 0.70
N MET A 93 -4.83 -3.22 1.17
CA MET A 93 -5.69 -4.21 0.53
C MET A 93 -6.89 -4.52 1.43
N LEU A 94 -8.02 -4.84 0.83
CA LEU A 94 -9.23 -5.26 1.53
C LEU A 94 -9.45 -6.77 1.35
N MET A 95 -9.68 -7.48 2.45
CA MET A 95 -10.32 -8.79 2.40
C MET A 95 -11.81 -8.56 2.14
N ALA A 96 -12.18 -8.51 0.87
CA ALA A 96 -13.55 -8.24 0.44
C ALA A 96 -14.51 -9.33 0.94
N ASN A 97 -15.73 -8.92 1.28
CA ASN A 97 -16.77 -9.80 1.78
C ASN A 97 -18.12 -9.45 1.17
N LEU A 98 -19.01 -10.43 1.12
CA LEU A 98 -20.36 -10.28 0.56
C LEU A 98 -21.14 -9.11 1.18
N GLY A 99 -21.06 -8.95 2.52
CA GLY A 99 -21.77 -7.90 3.25
C GLY A 99 -21.45 -6.51 2.72
N PRO A 100 -20.24 -5.99 2.96
CA PRO A 100 -19.89 -4.62 2.58
C PRO A 100 -19.80 -4.39 1.07
N ASN A 101 -19.42 -5.39 0.28
CA ASN A 101 -19.15 -5.19 -1.15
C ASN A 101 -20.36 -5.48 -2.07
N ALA A 102 -21.33 -6.29 -1.63
CA ALA A 102 -22.49 -6.63 -2.45
C ALA A 102 -23.84 -6.34 -1.78
N LEU A 103 -24.00 -6.64 -0.49
CA LEU A 103 -25.29 -6.44 0.19
C LEU A 103 -25.53 -4.99 0.63
N ASN A 104 -24.51 -4.34 1.21
CA ASN A 104 -24.66 -2.97 1.69
C ASN A 104 -25.08 -1.99 0.58
N PRO A 105 -24.56 -2.04 -0.66
CA PRO A 105 -25.05 -1.19 -1.76
C PRO A 105 -26.53 -1.33 -2.07
N VAL A 106 -27.13 -2.48 -1.80
CA VAL A 106 -28.55 -2.74 -2.05
C VAL A 106 -29.42 -2.31 -0.86
N VAL A 107 -28.92 -2.50 0.36
CA VAL A 107 -29.70 -2.30 1.60
C VAL A 107 -29.65 -0.85 2.09
N TYR A 108 -28.51 -0.19 1.96
CA TYR A 108 -28.33 1.17 2.48
C TYR A 108 -28.53 2.23 1.40
N LYS A 109 -29.39 3.20 1.66
CA LYS A 109 -29.64 4.34 0.73
C LYS A 109 -28.41 5.24 0.54
N LYS A 110 -27.51 5.26 1.49
CA LYS A 110 -26.30 6.08 1.46
C LYS A 110 -25.13 5.30 2.06
N LEU A 111 -24.10 5.09 1.26
CA LEU A 111 -22.82 4.51 1.68
C LEU A 111 -21.71 5.55 1.60
N PRO A 112 -20.68 5.44 2.44
CA PRO A 112 -19.52 6.34 2.37
C PRO A 112 -18.50 5.95 1.27
N TYR A 113 -18.74 4.87 0.53
CA TYR A 113 -17.91 4.35 -0.55
C TYR A 113 -18.77 3.84 -1.72
N ASP A 114 -18.19 3.73 -2.90
CA ASP A 114 -18.75 3.04 -4.07
C ASP A 114 -18.07 1.68 -4.22
N ALA A 115 -18.82 0.58 -4.01
CA ALA A 115 -18.28 -0.77 -4.01
C ALA A 115 -17.73 -1.23 -5.37
N ILE A 116 -18.02 -0.51 -6.45
CA ILE A 116 -17.57 -0.83 -7.81
C ILE A 116 -16.43 0.09 -8.25
N LYS A 117 -16.55 1.40 -7.99
CA LYS A 117 -15.62 2.40 -8.53
C LYS A 117 -14.38 2.62 -7.66
N ASP A 118 -14.52 2.45 -6.33
CA ASP A 118 -13.44 2.76 -5.39
C ASP A 118 -12.46 1.59 -5.19
N PHE A 119 -12.69 0.46 -5.87
CA PHE A 119 -11.86 -0.74 -5.69
C PHE A 119 -11.42 -1.32 -7.03
N THR A 120 -10.18 -1.80 -7.04
CA THR A 120 -9.65 -2.65 -8.12
C THR A 120 -9.56 -4.09 -7.60
N GLY A 121 -10.21 -5.03 -8.27
CA GLY A 121 -10.13 -6.46 -7.92
C GLY A 121 -8.72 -7.00 -8.19
N VAL A 122 -8.16 -7.69 -7.19
CA VAL A 122 -6.85 -8.35 -7.32
C VAL A 122 -7.05 -9.82 -7.69
N THR A 123 -7.94 -10.49 -6.99
CA THR A 123 -8.34 -11.89 -7.23
C THR A 123 -9.67 -12.20 -6.57
N LEU A 124 -10.29 -13.30 -6.99
CA LEU A 124 -11.47 -13.89 -6.37
C LEU A 124 -11.07 -15.11 -5.54
#